data_f16169886e93ec9ae686db577df59565
#
_entry.id   f16169886e93ec9ae686db577df59565
#
_cell.length_a   1.000
_cell.length_b   1.000
_cell.length_c   1.000
_cell.angle_alpha   90.00
_cell.angle_beta   90.00
_cell.angle_gamma   90.00
#
_symmetry.space_group_name_H-M   'P 1'
#
loop_
_entity.id
_entity.type
_entity.pdbx_description
1 polymer ?
#
loop_
_entity_poly.entity_id
_entity_poly.type
_entity_poly.pdbx_seq_one_letter_code
_entity_poly.pdbx_strand_id
1 'polypeptide(L)'
;MFDWLFKKNKNDEYVSCEWLEYGVNFGAIGIHHCCQFSHSDKNDKPVSSLNSKNQYCVREFFKQKNIVRKQHKKGKINERCIGCFDLKKQVWEDKNKITRMAIGPNTKCNASCIYCYTSYKKDFYNNKKDIPILYILKNFVENNLIDKECEITFNNGEPLIMDEFEDIVNLFVDNNVGKLRVHSSGIKYSTAVRRALESGRCDFIVSPDSGNKELYKKIKRIDAFDKVVENIKEYAKIQPTQSNVQLKYIIIPTVNDTFEALKEFIDIAKECGVYRILLDIELWWYRKNSKNNTKIRKIFELAKQAKYYMEERGIILLPSIIFDEASSSHKDIYDEVMMN
;
A
#
# COMPACT_ATOMS: atom_id res chain seq x y z
N MET A 1 21.92 -15.75 17.37
CA MET A 1 23.08 -15.62 16.45
C MET A 1 23.19 -14.25 15.78
N PHE A 2 22.20 -13.35 15.92
CA PHE A 2 22.18 -12.00 15.32
C PHE A 2 22.31 -10.87 16.36
N ASP A 3 22.65 -11.15 17.63
CA ASP A 3 22.73 -10.16 18.72
C ASP A 3 23.69 -9.00 18.46
N TRP A 4 24.68 -9.20 17.57
CA TRP A 4 25.61 -8.14 17.18
C TRP A 4 24.99 -7.06 16.26
N LEU A 5 23.84 -7.35 15.65
CA LEU A 5 23.13 -6.39 14.80
C LEU A 5 22.48 -5.26 15.61
N PHE A 6 22.28 -5.47 16.90
CA PHE A 6 21.42 -4.68 17.75
C PHE A 6 22.11 -4.24 19.05
N LYS A 7 23.35 -3.73 18.97
CA LYS A 7 24.02 -3.18 20.16
C LYS A 7 23.22 -2.02 20.74
N LYS A 8 22.74 -2.18 21.98
CA LYS A 8 22.13 -1.14 22.80
C LYS A 8 23.06 0.08 22.89
N ASN A 9 22.67 1.20 22.33
CA ASN A 9 23.22 2.52 22.65
C ASN A 9 22.11 3.35 23.31
N LYS A 10 22.55 4.27 24.21
CA LYS A 10 21.69 5.15 25.00
C LYS A 10 20.56 5.78 24.19
N ASN A 11 19.41 5.95 24.83
CA ASN A 11 18.15 6.52 24.35
C ASN A 11 18.23 8.00 23.95
N ASP A 12 19.11 8.38 23.04
CA ASP A 12 19.19 9.73 22.55
C ASP A 12 18.19 9.96 21.41
N GLU A 13 17.45 11.06 21.45
CA GLU A 13 16.57 11.46 20.37
C GLU A 13 17.38 11.78 19.10
N TYR A 14 16.95 11.25 17.97
CA TYR A 14 17.51 11.60 16.68
C TYR A 14 16.44 11.57 15.58
N VAL A 15 16.74 12.22 14.46
CA VAL A 15 15.83 12.27 13.31
C VAL A 15 15.94 10.99 12.51
N SER A 16 14.83 10.25 12.39
CA SER A 16 14.72 9.04 11.60
C SER A 16 13.26 8.81 11.19
N CYS A 17 12.95 7.64 10.62
CA CYS A 17 11.59 7.23 10.30
C CYS A 17 11.39 5.73 10.58
N GLU A 18 10.15 5.30 10.71
CA GLU A 18 9.80 3.90 10.98
C GLU A 18 10.33 2.93 9.91
N TRP A 19 10.36 3.34 8.65
CA TRP A 19 10.90 2.52 7.58
C TRP A 19 12.40 2.30 7.72
N LEU A 20 13.16 3.36 8.01
CA LEU A 20 14.60 3.23 8.25
C LEU A 20 14.89 2.44 9.52
N GLU A 21 14.08 2.59 10.56
CA GLU A 21 14.30 1.88 11.81
C GLU A 21 13.85 0.41 11.76
N TYR A 22 12.66 0.14 11.23
CA TYR A 22 11.97 -1.14 11.38
C TYR A 22 11.44 -1.74 10.08
N GLY A 23 11.60 -1.07 8.94
CA GLY A 23 10.96 -1.45 7.70
C GLY A 23 11.86 -2.21 6.73
N VAL A 24 11.23 -2.90 5.78
CA VAL A 24 11.83 -3.47 4.58
C VAL A 24 10.87 -3.36 3.41
N ASN A 25 11.37 -2.97 2.25
CA ASN A 25 10.60 -2.86 1.01
C ASN A 25 11.22 -3.73 -0.08
N PHE A 26 10.47 -4.68 -0.58
CA PHE A 26 10.80 -5.50 -1.75
C PHE A 26 10.20 -4.85 -2.99
N GLY A 27 10.97 -3.96 -3.61
CA GLY A 27 10.55 -3.22 -4.80
C GLY A 27 11.04 -3.88 -6.11
N ALA A 28 10.59 -3.36 -7.24
CA ALA A 28 10.93 -3.89 -8.57
C ALA A 28 12.43 -3.83 -8.91
N ILE A 29 13.19 -2.96 -8.26
CA ILE A 29 14.63 -2.77 -8.51
C ILE A 29 15.51 -3.29 -7.37
N GLY A 30 14.95 -3.91 -6.34
CA GLY A 30 15.72 -4.46 -5.23
C GLY A 30 15.02 -4.39 -3.88
N ILE A 31 15.77 -4.68 -2.83
CA ILE A 31 15.33 -4.56 -1.44
C ILE A 31 15.80 -3.20 -0.92
N HIS A 32 14.90 -2.47 -0.28
CA HIS A 32 15.12 -1.10 0.17
C HIS A 32 14.76 -0.91 1.64
N HIS A 33 15.32 0.15 2.24
CA HIS A 33 14.99 0.57 3.61
C HIS A 33 13.88 1.63 3.65
N CYS A 34 13.38 2.07 2.49
CA CYS A 34 12.50 3.21 2.36
C CYS A 34 11.28 2.87 1.51
N CYS A 35 10.10 3.31 1.94
CA CYS A 35 8.86 3.15 1.17
C CYS A 35 8.79 4.11 -0.04
N GLN A 36 9.40 5.31 0.07
CA GLN A 36 9.36 6.34 -0.97
C GLN A 36 10.35 6.07 -2.12
N PHE A 37 11.20 5.08 -1.97
CA PHE A 37 12.28 4.80 -2.91
C PHE A 37 11.81 4.35 -4.30
N SER A 38 10.60 3.82 -4.40
CA SER A 38 10.01 3.37 -5.67
C SER A 38 9.55 4.52 -6.59
N HIS A 39 9.60 5.77 -6.11
CA HIS A 39 9.02 6.93 -6.79
C HIS A 39 10.04 7.95 -7.30
N SER A 40 11.32 7.77 -7.00
CA SER A 40 12.36 8.73 -7.37
C SER A 40 12.99 8.46 -8.74
N ASP A 41 13.61 9.50 -9.29
CA ASP A 41 14.12 9.57 -10.67
C ASP A 41 15.17 8.52 -11.07
N LYS A 42 15.42 8.41 -12.38
CA LYS A 42 16.28 7.43 -13.06
C LYS A 42 17.69 7.20 -12.49
N ASN A 43 18.15 8.04 -11.56
CA ASN A 43 19.48 7.97 -10.95
C ASN A 43 19.51 7.33 -9.56
N ASP A 44 18.38 6.87 -9.04
CA ASP A 44 18.32 6.32 -7.70
C ASP A 44 18.83 4.88 -7.65
N LYS A 45 20.06 4.75 -7.23
CA LYS A 45 20.57 3.46 -6.77
C LYS A 45 19.90 3.12 -5.44
N PRO A 46 19.39 1.88 -5.27
CA PRO A 46 18.88 1.44 -3.99
C PRO A 46 19.92 1.65 -2.89
N VAL A 47 19.46 2.07 -1.70
CA VAL A 47 20.35 2.27 -0.53
C VAL A 47 21.09 0.98 -0.18
N SER A 48 20.56 -0.17 -0.61
CA SER A 48 21.23 -1.44 -0.66
C SER A 48 20.77 -2.20 -1.87
N SER A 49 21.57 -2.24 -2.93
CA SER A 49 21.42 -3.27 -3.93
C SER A 49 22.10 -4.53 -3.40
N LEU A 50 21.35 -5.55 -3.14
CA LEU A 50 21.93 -6.88 -2.98
C LEU A 50 22.50 -7.30 -4.33
N ASN A 51 23.82 -7.36 -4.42
CA ASN A 51 24.51 -7.73 -5.67
C ASN A 51 24.13 -9.13 -6.12
N SER A 52 23.83 -9.26 -7.41
CA SER A 52 23.37 -10.47 -8.08
C SER A 52 24.37 -11.65 -8.08
N LYS A 53 25.54 -11.50 -7.50
CA LYS A 53 26.56 -12.55 -7.58
C LYS A 53 26.63 -13.50 -6.39
N ASN A 54 26.17 -13.10 -5.22
CA ASN A 54 26.18 -14.00 -4.06
C ASN A 54 25.12 -13.58 -3.05
N GLN A 55 24.13 -14.45 -2.91
CA GLN A 55 23.32 -14.62 -1.72
C GLN A 55 22.74 -13.32 -1.17
N TYR A 56 21.43 -13.16 -1.34
CA TYR A 56 20.63 -12.17 -0.64
C TYR A 56 20.84 -12.34 0.85
N CYS A 57 21.94 -11.79 1.35
CA CYS A 57 22.36 -11.97 2.71
C CYS A 57 21.59 -10.98 3.58
N VAL A 58 20.64 -11.48 4.37
CA VAL A 58 19.96 -10.75 5.44
C VAL A 58 20.92 -9.89 6.24
N ARG A 59 22.12 -10.41 6.50
CA ARG A 59 23.20 -9.71 7.20
C ARG A 59 23.65 -8.44 6.50
N GLU A 60 23.81 -8.46 5.17
CA GLU A 60 24.27 -7.28 4.42
C GLU A 60 23.17 -6.22 4.36
N PHE A 61 21.90 -6.61 4.24
CA PHE A 61 20.77 -5.70 4.32
C PHE A 61 20.78 -4.91 5.64
N PHE A 62 20.87 -5.60 6.78
CA PHE A 62 20.91 -4.94 8.10
C PHE A 62 22.18 -4.12 8.31
N LYS A 63 23.32 -4.55 7.77
CA LYS A 63 24.57 -3.79 7.83
C LYS A 63 24.44 -2.43 7.13
N GLN A 64 23.89 -2.42 5.91
CA GLN A 64 23.66 -1.18 5.16
C GLN A 64 22.64 -0.28 5.87
N LYS A 65 21.55 -0.84 6.36
CA LYS A 65 20.56 -0.14 7.17
C LYS A 65 21.22 0.55 8.38
N ASN A 66 22.06 -0.17 9.11
CA ASN A 66 22.76 0.36 10.28
C ASN A 66 23.77 1.46 9.95
N ILE A 67 24.36 1.47 8.75
CA ILE A 67 25.23 2.57 8.31
C ILE A 67 24.41 3.87 8.23
N VAL A 68 23.26 3.83 7.58
CA VAL A 68 22.38 5.02 7.44
C VAL A 68 21.85 5.46 8.81
N ARG A 69 21.38 4.54 9.64
CA ARG A 69 20.93 4.84 11.03
C ARG A 69 22.03 5.55 11.85
N LYS A 70 23.26 5.07 11.77
CA LYS A 70 24.41 5.69 12.45
C LYS A 70 24.72 7.10 11.96
N GLN A 71 24.50 7.37 10.66
CA GLN A 71 24.65 8.74 10.11
C GLN A 71 23.57 9.66 10.71
N HIS A 72 22.32 9.22 10.73
CA HIS A 72 21.21 9.97 11.31
C HIS A 72 21.41 10.24 12.81
N LYS A 73 21.87 9.25 13.59
CA LYS A 73 22.24 9.42 15.01
C LYS A 73 23.32 10.50 15.23
N LYS A 74 24.20 10.71 14.26
CA LYS A 74 25.22 11.76 14.28
C LYS A 74 24.74 13.12 13.71
N GLY A 75 23.44 13.25 13.46
CA GLY A 75 22.83 14.45 12.86
C GLY A 75 23.08 14.62 11.35
N LYS A 76 23.67 13.62 10.69
CA LYS A 76 23.90 13.62 9.25
C LYS A 76 22.73 12.93 8.54
N ILE A 77 21.70 13.69 8.20
CA ILE A 77 20.54 13.17 7.49
C ILE A 77 20.96 12.77 6.07
N ASN A 78 20.56 11.57 5.64
CA ASN A 78 20.79 11.13 4.27
C ASN A 78 20.09 12.09 3.28
N GLU A 79 20.77 12.48 2.21
CA GLU A 79 20.26 13.45 1.22
C GLU A 79 18.87 13.10 0.69
N ARG A 80 18.59 11.82 0.53
CA ARG A 80 17.28 11.30 0.08
C ARG A 80 16.17 11.40 1.11
N CYS A 81 16.53 11.61 2.37
CA CYS A 81 15.57 11.80 3.45
C CYS A 81 15.26 13.29 3.67
N ILE A 82 16.02 14.22 3.08
CA ILE A 82 15.79 15.65 3.27
C ILE A 82 14.43 16.04 2.69
N GLY A 83 13.58 16.64 3.51
CA GLY A 83 12.23 17.04 3.13
C GLY A 83 11.20 15.90 3.16
N CYS A 84 11.57 14.70 3.59
CA CYS A 84 10.62 13.59 3.74
C CYS A 84 9.68 13.85 4.94
N PHE A 85 8.37 13.74 4.71
CA PHE A 85 7.34 13.95 5.74
C PHE A 85 7.30 12.86 6.81
N ASP A 86 7.86 11.66 6.53
CA ASP A 86 7.95 10.55 7.49
C ASP A 86 9.05 10.74 8.54
N LEU A 87 9.92 11.75 8.38
CA LEU A 87 10.98 12.02 9.35
C LEU A 87 10.41 12.58 10.65
N LYS A 88 10.81 11.97 11.76
CA LYS A 88 10.45 12.39 13.12
C LYS A 88 11.69 12.43 13.98
N LYS A 89 11.76 13.44 14.88
CA LYS A 89 12.77 13.49 15.94
C LYS A 89 12.18 12.89 17.20
N GLN A 90 12.69 11.74 17.60
CA GLN A 90 12.24 11.04 18.81
C GLN A 90 13.30 10.04 19.27
N VAL A 91 13.07 9.44 20.42
CA VAL A 91 13.80 8.24 20.85
C VAL A 91 13.31 7.05 20.03
N TRP A 92 14.23 6.38 19.34
CA TRP A 92 13.94 5.19 18.55
C TRP A 92 14.39 3.94 19.32
N GLU A 93 13.42 3.11 19.65
CA GLU A 93 13.70 1.83 20.33
C GLU A 93 14.50 0.89 19.42
N ASP A 94 15.47 0.19 19.99
CA ASP A 94 16.16 -0.89 19.27
C ASP A 94 15.27 -2.16 19.24
N LYS A 95 14.32 -2.19 18.30
CA LYS A 95 13.51 -3.38 18.02
C LYS A 95 14.32 -4.34 17.16
N ASN A 96 14.50 -5.55 17.65
CA ASN A 96 15.20 -6.63 16.93
C ASN A 96 14.30 -7.28 15.87
N LYS A 97 13.27 -6.59 15.40
CA LYS A 97 12.26 -7.13 14.49
C LYS A 97 11.85 -6.13 13.45
N ILE A 98 11.46 -6.65 12.29
CA ILE A 98 10.81 -5.92 11.24
C ILE A 98 9.34 -5.77 11.62
N THR A 99 8.85 -4.52 11.69
CA THR A 99 7.45 -4.21 12.02
C THR A 99 6.69 -3.64 10.84
N ARG A 100 7.37 -3.33 9.73
CA ARG A 100 6.78 -2.86 8.48
C ARG A 100 7.43 -3.51 7.29
N MET A 101 6.60 -3.99 6.36
CA MET A 101 7.07 -4.63 5.13
C MET A 101 6.18 -4.21 3.96
N ALA A 102 6.82 -3.89 2.84
CA ALA A 102 6.12 -3.74 1.56
C ALA A 102 6.65 -4.75 0.56
N ILE A 103 5.76 -5.42 -0.15
CA ILE A 103 6.08 -6.42 -1.17
C ILE A 103 5.41 -5.99 -2.47
N GLY A 104 6.21 -5.46 -3.38
CA GLY A 104 5.75 -4.95 -4.66
C GLY A 104 6.82 -5.05 -5.74
N PRO A 105 7.45 -6.22 -5.96
CA PRO A 105 8.51 -6.38 -6.94
C PRO A 105 7.96 -6.44 -8.36
N ASN A 106 6.67 -6.72 -8.49
CA ASN A 106 6.04 -6.95 -9.77
C ASN A 106 5.37 -5.69 -10.29
N THR A 107 5.58 -5.40 -11.56
CA THR A 107 4.88 -4.34 -12.30
C THR A 107 3.90 -4.90 -13.31
N LYS A 108 3.87 -6.24 -13.48
CA LYS A 108 2.86 -6.89 -14.29
C LYS A 108 1.49 -6.67 -13.66
N CYS A 109 0.49 -6.37 -14.47
CA CYS A 109 -0.88 -6.20 -14.04
C CYS A 109 -1.81 -6.77 -15.10
N ASN A 110 -2.92 -7.35 -14.67
CA ASN A 110 -4.00 -7.84 -15.52
C ASN A 110 -5.02 -6.75 -15.89
N ALA A 111 -4.76 -5.49 -15.50
CA ALA A 111 -5.50 -4.30 -15.90
C ALA A 111 -4.53 -3.22 -16.41
N SER A 112 -5.07 -2.20 -17.11
CA SER A 112 -4.30 -1.05 -17.64
C SER A 112 -4.97 0.26 -17.28
N CYS A 113 -5.21 0.47 -15.98
CA CYS A 113 -5.95 1.60 -15.45
C CYS A 113 -5.46 2.94 -15.98
N ILE A 114 -6.40 3.84 -16.37
CA ILE A 114 -6.08 5.12 -16.99
C ILE A 114 -5.25 6.07 -16.11
N TYR A 115 -5.30 5.88 -14.80
CA TYR A 115 -4.59 6.69 -13.79
C TYR A 115 -3.32 6.02 -13.25
N CYS A 116 -3.01 4.77 -13.68
CA CYS A 116 -1.93 4.00 -13.08
C CYS A 116 -0.56 4.52 -13.50
N TYR A 117 0.23 4.95 -12.52
CA TYR A 117 1.56 5.48 -12.78
C TYR A 117 2.53 4.44 -13.37
N THR A 118 2.34 3.16 -13.07
CA THR A 118 3.17 2.09 -13.64
C THR A 118 2.98 1.96 -15.14
N SER A 119 1.82 2.34 -15.66
CA SER A 119 1.55 2.37 -17.10
C SER A 119 2.35 3.45 -17.83
N TYR A 120 2.70 4.53 -17.14
CA TYR A 120 3.50 5.63 -17.70
C TYR A 120 5.01 5.42 -17.60
N LYS A 121 5.47 4.50 -16.75
CA LYS A 121 6.90 4.24 -16.49
C LYS A 121 7.34 2.83 -16.93
N LYS A 122 6.77 2.29 -18.00
CA LYS A 122 7.10 0.94 -18.51
C LYS A 122 8.61 0.72 -18.69
N ASP A 123 9.35 1.72 -19.17
CA ASP A 123 10.79 1.62 -19.42
C ASP A 123 11.65 1.56 -18.15
N PHE A 124 11.16 2.13 -17.04
CA PHE A 124 11.88 2.10 -15.78
C PHE A 124 11.97 0.68 -15.20
N TYR A 125 10.98 -0.16 -15.53
CA TYR A 125 10.85 -1.51 -14.98
C TYR A 125 11.39 -2.61 -15.89
N ASN A 126 11.94 -2.27 -17.05
CA ASN A 126 12.50 -3.24 -18.00
C ASN A 126 13.82 -3.88 -17.50
N ASN A 127 14.49 -3.29 -16.51
CA ASN A 127 15.73 -3.81 -15.92
C ASN A 127 15.47 -4.59 -14.62
N LYS A 128 14.45 -5.45 -14.60
CA LYS A 128 14.11 -6.26 -13.43
C LYS A 128 15.27 -7.18 -13.05
N LYS A 129 15.59 -7.18 -11.75
CA LYS A 129 16.37 -8.26 -11.14
C LYS A 129 15.37 -9.26 -10.56
N ASP A 130 15.51 -10.51 -10.91
CA ASP A 130 14.77 -11.58 -10.25
C ASP A 130 15.27 -11.67 -8.79
N ILE A 131 14.44 -11.22 -7.87
CA ILE A 131 14.72 -11.30 -6.44
C ILE A 131 14.00 -12.54 -5.93
N PRO A 132 14.69 -13.53 -5.33
CA PRO A 132 14.06 -14.71 -4.76
C PRO A 132 13.38 -14.33 -3.43
N ILE A 133 12.24 -13.65 -3.51
CA ILE A 133 11.57 -13.05 -2.36
C ILE A 133 11.14 -14.13 -1.37
N LEU A 134 10.53 -15.20 -1.83
CA LEU A 134 10.10 -16.30 -0.98
C LEU A 134 11.26 -16.89 -0.18
N TYR A 135 12.42 -17.09 -0.82
CA TYR A 135 13.62 -17.58 -0.12
C TYR A 135 14.08 -16.63 0.98
N ILE A 136 14.09 -15.32 0.71
CA ILE A 136 14.48 -14.31 1.70
C ILE A 136 13.49 -14.25 2.85
N LEU A 137 12.19 -14.30 2.55
CA LEU A 137 11.15 -14.27 3.57
C LEU A 137 11.15 -15.53 4.44
N LYS A 138 11.41 -16.71 3.87
CA LYS A 138 11.64 -17.94 4.66
C LYS A 138 12.77 -17.73 5.66
N ASN A 139 13.90 -17.19 5.23
CA ASN A 139 15.02 -16.88 6.13
C ASN A 139 14.63 -15.86 7.23
N PHE A 140 13.80 -14.86 6.91
CA PHE A 140 13.33 -13.90 7.91
C PHE A 140 12.43 -14.56 8.96
N VAL A 141 11.53 -15.44 8.53
CA VAL A 141 10.63 -16.20 9.41
C VAL A 141 11.43 -17.18 10.29
N GLU A 142 12.29 -18.00 9.69
CA GLU A 142 13.13 -18.99 10.39
C GLU A 142 14.03 -18.36 11.46
N ASN A 143 14.53 -17.14 11.20
CA ASN A 143 15.37 -16.41 12.15
C ASN A 143 14.56 -15.50 13.08
N ASN A 144 13.23 -15.59 13.10
CA ASN A 144 12.33 -14.81 13.95
C ASN A 144 12.56 -13.28 13.83
N LEU A 145 12.83 -12.79 12.61
CA LEU A 145 13.13 -11.38 12.35
C LEU A 145 11.88 -10.52 12.08
N ILE A 146 10.73 -11.15 11.87
CA ILE A 146 9.47 -10.45 11.60
C ILE A 146 8.65 -10.42 12.88
N ASP A 147 8.11 -9.26 13.21
CA ASP A 147 7.18 -9.11 14.33
C ASP A 147 5.83 -9.77 14.01
N LYS A 148 5.18 -10.33 15.04
CA LYS A 148 3.84 -10.93 14.88
C LYS A 148 2.81 -9.94 14.39
N GLU A 149 2.97 -8.67 14.74
CA GLU A 149 2.09 -7.58 14.36
C GLU A 149 2.67 -6.73 13.20
N CYS A 150 3.68 -7.27 12.50
CA CYS A 150 4.27 -6.61 11.34
C CYS A 150 3.21 -6.26 10.31
N GLU A 151 3.11 -5.00 9.93
CA GLU A 151 2.25 -4.58 8.82
C GLU A 151 2.90 -4.96 7.48
N ILE A 152 2.30 -5.91 6.77
CA ILE A 152 2.81 -6.41 5.48
C ILE A 152 1.86 -6.00 4.37
N THR A 153 2.30 -5.08 3.51
CA THR A 153 1.50 -4.57 2.41
C THR A 153 1.97 -5.14 1.07
N PHE A 154 1.04 -5.77 0.34
CA PHE A 154 1.25 -6.16 -1.06
C PHE A 154 0.67 -5.07 -1.97
N ASN A 155 1.53 -4.51 -2.83
CA ASN A 155 1.18 -3.44 -3.75
C ASN A 155 2.03 -3.52 -5.04
N ASN A 156 1.87 -2.55 -5.93
CA ASN A 156 2.50 -2.44 -7.25
C ASN A 156 2.11 -3.56 -8.23
N GLY A 157 1.74 -3.17 -9.45
CA GLY A 157 1.17 -4.10 -10.40
C GLY A 157 -0.08 -4.81 -9.85
N GLU A 158 -0.22 -6.10 -10.11
CA GLU A 158 -1.23 -6.95 -9.50
C GLU A 158 -0.54 -8.05 -8.69
N PRO A 159 -0.58 -8.00 -7.35
CA PRO A 159 0.09 -9.00 -6.51
C PRO A 159 -0.38 -10.42 -6.76
N LEU A 160 -1.67 -10.64 -7.01
CA LEU A 160 -2.26 -11.97 -7.17
C LEU A 160 -1.75 -12.72 -8.42
N ILE A 161 -1.13 -12.03 -9.38
CA ILE A 161 -0.49 -12.69 -10.54
C ILE A 161 1.03 -12.83 -10.42
N MET A 162 1.60 -12.48 -9.27
CA MET A 162 3.00 -12.75 -8.97
C MET A 162 3.19 -14.24 -8.73
N ASP A 163 4.22 -14.83 -9.33
CA ASP A 163 4.45 -16.30 -9.33
C ASP A 163 4.54 -16.89 -7.91
N GLU A 164 5.23 -16.20 -6.98
CA GLU A 164 5.42 -16.66 -5.59
C GLU A 164 4.33 -16.16 -4.61
N PHE A 165 3.27 -15.48 -5.08
CA PHE A 165 2.31 -14.80 -4.21
C PHE A 165 1.61 -15.75 -3.24
N GLU A 166 1.05 -16.86 -3.75
CA GLU A 166 0.33 -17.84 -2.93
C GLU A 166 1.23 -18.43 -1.84
N ASP A 167 2.48 -18.77 -2.19
CA ASP A 167 3.47 -19.34 -1.27
C ASP A 167 3.90 -18.35 -0.20
N ILE A 168 4.08 -17.08 -0.57
CA ILE A 168 4.45 -16.02 0.38
C ILE A 168 3.32 -15.77 1.38
N VAL A 169 2.07 -15.67 0.91
CA VAL A 169 0.92 -15.47 1.80
C VAL A 169 0.76 -16.67 2.74
N ASN A 170 0.85 -17.90 2.21
CA ASN A 170 0.80 -19.11 3.01
C ASN A 170 1.93 -19.17 4.05
N LEU A 171 3.15 -18.77 3.70
CA LEU A 171 4.27 -18.71 4.64
C LEU A 171 3.92 -17.84 5.86
N PHE A 172 3.32 -16.67 5.66
CA PHE A 172 2.95 -15.79 6.76
C PHE A 172 1.79 -16.35 7.59
N VAL A 173 0.78 -16.92 6.95
CA VAL A 173 -0.38 -17.52 7.64
C VAL A 173 0.06 -18.73 8.47
N ASP A 174 0.85 -19.66 7.91
CA ASP A 174 1.32 -20.86 8.56
C ASP A 174 2.18 -20.58 9.80
N ASN A 175 2.96 -19.51 9.76
CA ASN A 175 3.83 -19.11 10.87
C ASN A 175 3.19 -18.08 11.80
N ASN A 176 1.93 -17.70 11.57
CA ASN A 176 1.19 -16.68 12.34
C ASN A 176 1.98 -15.37 12.48
N VAL A 177 2.55 -14.88 11.39
CA VAL A 177 3.42 -13.71 11.32
C VAL A 177 2.80 -12.63 10.46
N GLY A 178 2.80 -11.39 10.96
CA GLY A 178 2.35 -10.21 10.24
C GLY A 178 0.82 -10.08 10.14
N LYS A 179 0.40 -8.86 9.82
CA LYS A 179 -0.95 -8.49 9.38
C LYS A 179 -0.87 -8.11 7.92
N LEU A 180 -1.56 -8.84 7.07
CA LEU A 180 -1.48 -8.66 5.63
C LEU A 180 -2.45 -7.57 5.19
N ARG A 181 -2.00 -6.70 4.28
CA ARG A 181 -2.84 -5.77 3.53
C ARG A 181 -2.57 -5.98 2.04
N VAL A 182 -3.54 -6.53 1.34
CA VAL A 182 -3.40 -6.89 -0.08
C VAL A 182 -4.24 -5.95 -0.93
N HIS A 183 -3.59 -5.16 -1.79
CA HIS A 183 -4.24 -4.32 -2.78
C HIS A 183 -4.33 -5.07 -4.11
N SER A 184 -5.53 -5.21 -4.66
CA SER A 184 -5.76 -5.99 -5.88
C SER A 184 -6.79 -5.34 -6.80
N SER A 185 -6.69 -5.68 -8.09
CA SER A 185 -7.75 -5.43 -9.08
C SER A 185 -9.00 -6.28 -8.83
N GLY A 186 -8.89 -7.38 -8.09
CA GLY A 186 -9.96 -8.33 -7.82
C GLY A 186 -10.29 -9.29 -8.96
N ILE A 187 -9.58 -9.21 -10.10
CA ILE A 187 -9.88 -10.03 -11.30
C ILE A 187 -9.53 -11.52 -11.06
N LYS A 188 -8.39 -11.79 -10.41
CA LYS A 188 -7.97 -13.14 -10.05
C LYS A 188 -8.43 -13.48 -8.65
N TYR A 189 -9.03 -14.67 -8.48
CA TYR A 189 -9.29 -15.23 -7.16
C TYR A 189 -8.03 -15.91 -6.62
N SER A 190 -7.75 -15.79 -5.33
CA SER A 190 -6.60 -16.39 -4.63
C SER A 190 -7.06 -17.22 -3.45
N THR A 191 -6.66 -18.49 -3.40
CA THR A 191 -6.94 -19.36 -2.28
C THR A 191 -6.13 -18.98 -1.04
N ALA A 192 -4.94 -18.43 -1.20
CA ALA A 192 -4.13 -17.95 -0.09
C ALA A 192 -4.72 -16.69 0.55
N VAL A 193 -5.27 -15.74 -0.26
CA VAL A 193 -6.02 -14.59 0.29
C VAL A 193 -7.24 -15.05 1.06
N ARG A 194 -8.02 -16.02 0.52
CA ARG A 194 -9.12 -16.61 1.24
C ARG A 194 -8.68 -17.12 2.61
N ARG A 195 -7.65 -17.94 2.65
CA ARG A 195 -7.10 -18.52 3.88
C ARG A 195 -6.61 -17.46 4.86
N ALA A 196 -5.97 -16.40 4.36
CA ALA A 196 -5.51 -15.28 5.16
C ALA A 196 -6.69 -14.48 5.75
N LEU A 197 -7.79 -14.30 5.01
CA LEU A 197 -9.03 -13.71 5.51
C LEU A 197 -9.66 -14.57 6.62
N GLU A 198 -9.79 -15.88 6.39
CA GLU A 198 -10.32 -16.83 7.39
C GLU A 198 -9.53 -16.79 8.70
N SER A 199 -8.23 -16.55 8.65
CA SER A 199 -7.38 -16.39 9.85
C SER A 199 -7.56 -15.06 10.59
N GLY A 200 -8.30 -14.09 10.02
CA GLY A 200 -8.49 -12.75 10.57
C GLY A 200 -7.25 -11.84 10.47
N ARG A 201 -6.21 -12.23 9.74
CA ARG A 201 -4.94 -11.49 9.63
C ARG A 201 -4.73 -10.84 8.27
N CYS A 202 -5.79 -10.63 7.50
CA CYS A 202 -5.73 -10.00 6.19
C CYS A 202 -6.80 -8.94 6.02
N ASP A 203 -6.38 -7.75 5.58
CA ASP A 203 -7.23 -6.75 4.95
C ASP A 203 -7.07 -6.90 3.43
N PHE A 204 -8.14 -7.22 2.74
CA PHE A 204 -8.16 -7.35 1.29
C PHE A 204 -8.85 -6.15 0.66
N ILE A 205 -8.12 -5.34 -0.09
CA ILE A 205 -8.57 -4.09 -0.67
C ILE A 205 -8.69 -4.27 -2.17
N VAL A 206 -9.91 -4.23 -2.68
CA VAL A 206 -10.19 -4.29 -4.12
C VAL A 206 -10.52 -2.89 -4.62
N SER A 207 -9.95 -2.52 -5.76
CA SER A 207 -10.13 -1.20 -6.38
C SER A 207 -10.89 -1.29 -7.71
N PRO A 208 -12.23 -1.42 -7.72
CA PRO A 208 -13.02 -1.40 -8.96
C PRO A 208 -13.13 0.02 -9.56
N ASP A 209 -13.19 1.06 -8.71
CA ASP A 209 -13.35 2.49 -9.05
C ASP A 209 -14.62 2.80 -9.85
N SER A 210 -15.57 1.87 -9.89
CA SER A 210 -16.86 1.99 -10.60
C SER A 210 -17.90 1.02 -10.03
N GLY A 211 -19.16 1.41 -10.08
CA GLY A 211 -20.32 0.57 -9.77
C GLY A 211 -20.98 -0.04 -10.99
N ASN A 212 -20.53 0.26 -12.21
CA ASN A 212 -21.10 -0.30 -13.43
C ASN A 212 -20.01 -0.75 -14.43
N LYS A 213 -20.41 -1.64 -15.32
CA LYS A 213 -19.53 -2.32 -16.27
C LYS A 213 -18.88 -1.38 -17.29
N GLU A 214 -19.62 -0.43 -17.82
CA GLU A 214 -19.14 0.47 -18.87
C GLU A 214 -18.08 1.42 -18.31
N LEU A 215 -18.34 2.02 -17.15
CA LEU A 215 -17.38 2.88 -16.48
C LEU A 215 -16.16 2.11 -16.00
N TYR A 216 -16.34 0.89 -15.46
CA TYR A 216 -15.26 -0.01 -15.10
C TYR A 216 -14.33 -0.27 -16.30
N LYS A 217 -14.91 -0.68 -17.44
CA LYS A 217 -14.15 -0.95 -18.67
C LYS A 217 -13.39 0.28 -19.17
N LYS A 218 -14.00 1.46 -19.08
CA LYS A 218 -13.36 2.74 -19.43
C LYS A 218 -12.15 3.01 -18.51
N ILE A 219 -12.29 2.80 -17.20
CA ILE A 219 -11.23 3.07 -16.20
C ILE A 219 -10.14 2.01 -16.23
N LYS A 220 -10.52 0.73 -16.19
CA LYS A 220 -9.57 -0.40 -16.05
C LYS A 220 -9.02 -0.89 -17.38
N ARG A 221 -9.64 -0.50 -18.50
CA ARG A 221 -9.29 -0.93 -19.88
C ARG A 221 -9.33 -2.44 -20.07
N ILE A 222 -10.22 -3.11 -19.34
CA ILE A 222 -10.49 -4.54 -19.43
C ILE A 222 -11.96 -4.80 -19.12
N ASP A 223 -12.54 -5.80 -19.76
CA ASP A 223 -13.92 -6.25 -19.53
C ASP A 223 -13.92 -7.39 -18.50
N ALA A 224 -13.91 -7.06 -17.21
CA ALA A 224 -13.83 -8.03 -16.13
C ALA A 224 -14.72 -7.67 -14.92
N PHE A 225 -15.65 -6.73 -15.07
CA PHE A 225 -16.47 -6.20 -13.97
C PHE A 225 -17.25 -7.31 -13.25
N ASP A 226 -17.98 -8.16 -14.01
CA ASP A 226 -18.80 -9.22 -13.43
C ASP A 226 -17.94 -10.20 -12.61
N LYS A 227 -16.74 -10.54 -13.11
CA LYS A 227 -15.80 -11.41 -12.42
C LYS A 227 -15.26 -10.79 -11.13
N VAL A 228 -15.00 -9.49 -11.14
CA VAL A 228 -14.56 -8.76 -9.94
C VAL A 228 -15.66 -8.75 -8.89
N VAL A 229 -16.91 -8.47 -9.28
CA VAL A 229 -18.07 -8.48 -8.38
C VAL A 229 -18.29 -9.88 -7.78
N GLU A 230 -18.20 -10.93 -8.59
CA GLU A 230 -18.27 -12.32 -8.12
C GLU A 230 -17.20 -12.62 -7.07
N ASN A 231 -15.94 -12.29 -7.37
CA ASN A 231 -14.82 -12.52 -6.46
C ASN A 231 -14.98 -11.74 -5.14
N ILE A 232 -15.42 -10.48 -5.20
CA ILE A 232 -15.68 -9.67 -4.00
C ILE A 232 -16.75 -10.34 -3.13
N LYS A 233 -17.86 -10.80 -3.71
CA LYS A 233 -18.93 -11.51 -2.99
C LYS A 233 -18.39 -12.75 -2.29
N GLU A 234 -17.56 -13.55 -2.96
CA GLU A 234 -16.96 -14.75 -2.36
C GLU A 234 -16.04 -14.42 -1.17
N TYR A 235 -15.20 -13.38 -1.29
CA TYR A 235 -14.36 -12.96 -0.17
C TYR A 235 -15.17 -12.34 0.98
N ALA A 236 -16.21 -11.57 0.68
CA ALA A 236 -17.06 -10.97 1.72
C ALA A 236 -17.81 -11.99 2.56
N LYS A 237 -18.17 -13.15 2.00
CA LYS A 237 -18.86 -14.25 2.73
C LYS A 237 -17.99 -14.88 3.82
N ILE A 238 -16.67 -14.89 3.63
CA ILE A 238 -15.73 -15.63 4.49
C ILE A 238 -14.96 -14.77 5.47
N GLN A 239 -15.06 -13.44 5.38
CA GLN A 239 -14.37 -12.55 6.29
C GLN A 239 -14.89 -12.72 7.73
N PRO A 240 -14.01 -12.83 8.74
CA PRO A 240 -14.43 -13.01 10.12
C PRO A 240 -15.11 -11.78 10.71
N THR A 241 -14.81 -10.61 10.17
CA THR A 241 -15.46 -9.34 10.51
C THR A 241 -15.81 -8.58 9.23
N GLN A 242 -16.88 -7.79 9.24
CA GLN A 242 -17.31 -6.97 8.09
C GLN A 242 -16.33 -5.83 7.74
N SER A 243 -15.09 -5.95 8.18
CA SER A 243 -14.05 -4.93 8.00
C SER A 243 -12.84 -5.39 7.22
N ASN A 244 -12.68 -6.71 7.00
CA ASN A 244 -11.49 -7.26 6.37
C ASN A 244 -11.49 -7.12 4.84
N VAL A 245 -12.67 -7.18 4.21
CA VAL A 245 -12.80 -6.88 2.78
C VAL A 245 -13.23 -5.43 2.63
N GLN A 246 -12.48 -4.69 1.83
CA GLN A 246 -12.68 -3.25 1.63
C GLN A 246 -12.68 -2.94 0.14
N LEU A 247 -13.49 -1.98 -0.29
CA LEU A 247 -13.42 -1.47 -1.64
C LEU A 247 -12.75 -0.11 -1.67
N LYS A 248 -11.96 0.14 -2.69
CA LYS A 248 -11.35 1.44 -2.92
C LYS A 248 -11.96 2.11 -4.14
N TYR A 249 -12.31 3.39 -3.99
CA TYR A 249 -12.75 4.26 -5.06
C TYR A 249 -11.78 5.43 -5.20
N ILE A 250 -11.17 5.56 -6.36
CA ILE A 250 -10.32 6.70 -6.69
C ILE A 250 -11.17 7.67 -7.52
N ILE A 251 -11.39 8.87 -6.99
CA ILE A 251 -12.04 9.95 -7.74
C ILE A 251 -11.08 10.38 -8.85
N ILE A 252 -11.51 10.19 -10.09
CA ILE A 252 -10.80 10.57 -11.31
C ILE A 252 -11.62 11.69 -11.96
N PRO A 253 -11.26 12.96 -11.75
CA PRO A 253 -12.01 14.08 -12.27
C PRO A 253 -12.27 14.01 -13.77
N THR A 254 -13.48 14.34 -14.18
CA THR A 254 -14.03 14.23 -15.55
C THR A 254 -14.31 12.79 -16.03
N VAL A 255 -14.15 11.80 -15.15
CA VAL A 255 -14.39 10.39 -15.51
C VAL A 255 -15.45 9.75 -14.61
N ASN A 256 -15.25 9.80 -13.28
CA ASN A 256 -16.14 9.20 -12.28
C ASN A 256 -16.41 10.13 -11.08
N ASP A 257 -16.23 11.44 -11.25
CA ASP A 257 -16.38 12.48 -10.24
C ASP A 257 -17.81 13.03 -10.13
N THR A 258 -18.81 12.16 -10.33
CA THR A 258 -20.22 12.48 -10.12
C THR A 258 -20.80 11.68 -8.96
N PHE A 259 -21.83 12.22 -8.31
CA PHE A 259 -22.49 11.52 -7.21
C PHE A 259 -23.16 10.23 -7.69
N GLU A 260 -23.75 10.22 -8.89
CA GLU A 260 -24.38 9.05 -9.50
C GLU A 260 -23.39 7.89 -9.65
N ALA A 261 -22.18 8.16 -10.18
CA ALA A 261 -21.13 7.14 -10.33
C ALA A 261 -20.68 6.57 -8.99
N LEU A 262 -20.56 7.43 -7.97
CA LEU A 262 -20.17 7.03 -6.63
C LEU A 262 -21.30 6.29 -5.92
N LYS A 263 -22.55 6.70 -6.14
CA LYS A 263 -23.76 6.03 -5.64
C LYS A 263 -23.85 4.60 -6.17
N GLU A 264 -23.73 4.38 -7.47
CA GLU A 264 -23.69 3.02 -8.06
C GLU A 264 -22.60 2.15 -7.44
N PHE A 265 -21.41 2.72 -7.20
CA PHE A 265 -20.33 1.99 -6.54
C PHE A 265 -20.66 1.62 -5.09
N ILE A 266 -21.29 2.52 -4.32
CA ILE A 266 -21.73 2.26 -2.94
C ILE A 266 -22.81 1.17 -2.92
N ASP A 267 -23.74 1.20 -3.86
CA ASP A 267 -24.81 0.21 -3.97
C ASP A 267 -24.23 -1.19 -4.28
N ILE A 268 -23.26 -1.30 -5.20
CA ILE A 268 -22.55 -2.56 -5.47
C ILE A 268 -21.74 -3.03 -4.24
N ALA A 269 -21.10 -2.13 -3.50
CA ALA A 269 -20.41 -2.50 -2.26
C ALA A 269 -21.38 -3.15 -1.26
N LYS A 270 -22.53 -2.53 -1.05
CA LYS A 270 -23.60 -3.06 -0.19
C LYS A 270 -24.12 -4.42 -0.66
N GLU A 271 -24.39 -4.56 -1.96
CA GLU A 271 -24.84 -5.83 -2.58
C GLU A 271 -23.79 -6.94 -2.40
N CYS A 272 -22.52 -6.61 -2.46
CA CYS A 272 -21.43 -7.58 -2.22
C CYS A 272 -21.20 -7.90 -0.75
N GLY A 273 -21.88 -7.24 0.20
CA GLY A 273 -21.64 -7.41 1.63
C GLY A 273 -20.37 -6.74 2.13
N VAL A 274 -19.92 -5.67 1.47
CA VAL A 274 -18.76 -4.90 1.89
C VAL A 274 -19.21 -3.61 2.56
N TYR A 275 -18.70 -3.35 3.77
CA TYR A 275 -19.13 -2.25 4.63
C TYR A 275 -18.03 -1.22 4.91
N ARG A 276 -16.92 -1.28 4.17
CA ARG A 276 -15.84 -0.30 4.23
C ARG A 276 -15.41 0.13 2.85
N ILE A 277 -15.42 1.43 2.62
CA ILE A 277 -14.97 2.04 1.37
C ILE A 277 -13.84 3.02 1.67
N LEU A 278 -12.70 2.81 1.00
CA LEU A 278 -11.60 3.78 0.98
C LEU A 278 -11.84 4.75 -0.18
N LEU A 279 -11.94 6.03 0.15
CA LEU A 279 -12.05 7.08 -0.85
C LEU A 279 -10.68 7.74 -1.05
N ASP A 280 -10.26 7.87 -2.30
CA ASP A 280 -9.01 8.49 -2.68
C ASP A 280 -9.20 9.47 -3.84
N ILE A 281 -8.16 10.24 -4.15
CA ILE A 281 -8.14 11.17 -5.28
C ILE A 281 -7.01 10.75 -6.22
N GLU A 282 -7.23 10.88 -7.53
CA GLU A 282 -6.18 10.61 -8.50
C GLU A 282 -4.96 11.51 -8.24
N LEU A 283 -3.81 10.88 -8.04
CA LEU A 283 -2.58 11.51 -7.54
C LEU A 283 -2.08 12.66 -8.42
N TRP A 284 -2.01 12.46 -9.73
CA TRP A 284 -1.45 13.46 -10.64
C TRP A 284 -2.39 14.64 -10.82
N TRP A 285 -3.69 14.37 -10.86
CA TRP A 285 -4.67 15.44 -10.85
C TRP A 285 -4.57 16.27 -9.58
N TYR A 286 -4.49 15.63 -8.40
CA TYR A 286 -4.34 16.32 -7.13
C TYR A 286 -3.08 17.19 -7.11
N ARG A 287 -1.92 16.63 -7.43
CA ARG A 287 -0.66 17.38 -7.45
C ARG A 287 -0.69 18.59 -8.39
N LYS A 288 -1.33 18.43 -9.56
CA LYS A 288 -1.51 19.53 -10.54
C LYS A 288 -2.48 20.61 -10.05
N ASN A 289 -3.49 20.23 -9.26
CA ASN A 289 -4.60 21.10 -8.87
C ASN A 289 -4.64 21.42 -7.37
N SER A 290 -3.67 20.98 -6.58
CA SER A 290 -3.63 21.19 -5.12
C SER A 290 -3.68 22.66 -4.67
N LYS A 291 -3.32 23.61 -5.53
CA LYS A 291 -3.45 25.05 -5.26
C LYS A 291 -4.80 25.65 -5.70
N ASN A 292 -5.71 24.86 -6.25
CA ASN A 292 -7.01 25.34 -6.74
C ASN A 292 -8.12 24.98 -5.75
N ASN A 293 -8.38 25.88 -4.81
CA ASN A 293 -9.37 25.68 -3.75
C ASN A 293 -10.78 25.35 -4.27
N THR A 294 -11.20 25.94 -5.40
CA THR A 294 -12.52 25.63 -5.98
C THR A 294 -12.64 24.19 -6.45
N LYS A 295 -11.57 23.65 -7.07
CA LYS A 295 -11.54 22.24 -7.50
C LYS A 295 -11.47 21.29 -6.33
N ILE A 296 -10.70 21.62 -5.29
CA ILE A 296 -10.58 20.81 -4.08
C ILE A 296 -11.90 20.79 -3.33
N ARG A 297 -12.58 21.94 -3.20
CA ARG A 297 -13.92 22.06 -2.59
C ARG A 297 -14.92 21.09 -3.24
N LYS A 298 -14.98 21.05 -4.57
CA LYS A 298 -15.87 20.12 -5.30
C LYS A 298 -15.64 18.65 -4.95
N ILE A 299 -14.38 18.25 -4.75
CA ILE A 299 -14.05 16.88 -4.32
C ILE A 299 -14.58 16.60 -2.90
N PHE A 300 -14.45 17.57 -1.98
CA PHE A 300 -14.97 17.39 -0.62
C PHE A 300 -16.50 17.41 -0.58
N GLU A 301 -17.16 18.26 -1.40
CA GLU A 301 -18.61 18.25 -1.55
C GLU A 301 -19.14 16.90 -2.06
N LEU A 302 -18.47 16.31 -3.04
CA LEU A 302 -18.78 14.96 -3.51
C LEU A 302 -18.56 13.91 -2.42
N ALA A 303 -17.44 13.99 -1.69
CA ALA A 303 -17.14 13.09 -0.58
C ALA A 303 -18.17 13.20 0.56
N LYS A 304 -18.66 14.40 0.84
CA LYS A 304 -19.73 14.63 1.84
C LYS A 304 -21.04 13.94 1.43
N GLN A 305 -21.48 14.14 0.17
CA GLN A 305 -22.68 13.47 -0.34
C GLN A 305 -22.54 11.94 -0.24
N ALA A 306 -21.38 11.41 -0.63
CA ALA A 306 -21.07 9.99 -0.52
C ALA A 306 -21.10 9.50 0.94
N LYS A 307 -20.53 10.26 1.87
CA LYS A 307 -20.51 9.93 3.30
C LYS A 307 -21.93 9.74 3.85
N TYR A 308 -22.83 10.68 3.61
CA TYR A 308 -24.21 10.56 4.05
C TYR A 308 -24.91 9.35 3.45
N TYR A 309 -24.73 9.14 2.14
CA TYR A 309 -25.32 7.99 1.46
C TYR A 309 -24.78 6.63 1.95
N MET A 310 -23.50 6.58 2.35
CA MET A 310 -22.88 5.41 2.96
C MET A 310 -23.39 5.17 4.38
N GLU A 311 -23.52 6.23 5.19
CA GLU A 311 -23.99 6.14 6.57
C GLU A 311 -25.41 5.56 6.65
N GLU A 312 -26.33 5.98 5.78
CA GLU A 312 -27.69 5.41 5.64
C GLU A 312 -27.68 3.90 5.33
N ARG A 313 -26.57 3.39 4.77
CA ARG A 313 -26.40 1.98 4.39
C ARG A 313 -25.55 1.18 5.36
N GLY A 314 -25.09 1.80 6.44
CA GLY A 314 -24.19 1.21 7.41
C GLY A 314 -22.79 0.96 6.85
N ILE A 315 -22.38 1.70 5.82
CA ILE A 315 -21.05 1.63 5.21
C ILE A 315 -20.17 2.73 5.80
N ILE A 316 -18.94 2.39 6.17
CA ILE A 316 -17.94 3.31 6.72
C ILE A 316 -17.07 3.84 5.60
N LEU A 317 -17.02 5.17 5.48
CA LEU A 317 -16.05 5.86 4.63
C LEU A 317 -14.72 5.98 5.37
N LEU A 318 -13.65 5.56 4.71
CA LEU A 318 -12.27 5.72 5.19
C LEU A 318 -11.50 6.61 4.22
N PRO A 319 -10.74 7.62 4.70
CA PRO A 319 -9.83 8.35 3.84
C PRO A 319 -8.67 7.45 3.42
N SER A 320 -8.24 7.59 2.16
CA SER A 320 -7.02 6.98 1.67
C SER A 320 -5.93 8.04 1.51
N ILE A 321 -4.72 7.65 1.11
CA ILE A 321 -3.50 8.45 1.25
C ILE A 321 -3.62 9.86 0.67
N ILE A 322 -4.09 9.99 -0.58
CA ILE A 322 -4.15 11.31 -1.25
C ILE A 322 -5.34 12.13 -0.74
N PHE A 323 -6.44 11.47 -0.39
CA PHE A 323 -7.58 12.15 0.21
C PHE A 323 -7.22 12.70 1.60
N ASP A 324 -6.48 11.94 2.41
CA ASP A 324 -6.00 12.37 3.72
C ASP A 324 -4.98 13.53 3.62
N GLU A 325 -4.06 13.45 2.66
CA GLU A 325 -3.16 14.57 2.33
C GLU A 325 -3.94 15.83 1.93
N ALA A 326 -4.97 15.68 1.08
CA ALA A 326 -5.79 16.79 0.64
C ALA A 326 -6.58 17.42 1.79
N SER A 327 -7.19 16.63 2.65
CA SER A 327 -7.96 17.11 3.81
C SER A 327 -7.07 17.85 4.81
N SER A 328 -5.86 17.35 5.05
CA SER A 328 -4.88 17.98 5.93
C SER A 328 -4.33 19.29 5.36
N SER A 329 -4.02 19.31 4.06
CA SER A 329 -3.47 20.48 3.38
C SER A 329 -4.49 21.60 3.14
N HIS A 330 -5.79 21.28 3.14
CA HIS A 330 -6.91 22.21 2.91
C HIS A 330 -7.90 22.12 4.06
N LYS A 331 -7.39 22.11 5.29
CA LYS A 331 -8.19 21.86 6.49
C LYS A 331 -9.39 22.80 6.60
N ASP A 332 -9.21 24.08 6.33
CA ASP A 332 -10.28 25.07 6.42
C ASP A 332 -11.45 24.75 5.47
N ILE A 333 -11.14 24.36 4.22
CA ILE A 333 -12.15 23.97 3.23
C ILE A 333 -12.80 22.65 3.62
N TYR A 334 -11.99 21.68 4.08
CA TYR A 334 -12.48 20.39 4.53
C TYR A 334 -13.44 20.52 5.71
N ASP A 335 -13.07 21.27 6.75
CA ASP A 335 -13.89 21.48 7.94
C ASP A 335 -15.18 22.22 7.56
N GLU A 336 -15.11 23.27 6.72
CA GLU A 336 -16.30 23.99 6.25
C GLU A 336 -17.27 23.07 5.48
N VAL A 337 -16.77 22.22 4.61
CA VAL A 337 -17.62 21.35 3.79
C VAL A 337 -18.12 20.15 4.58
N MET A 338 -17.27 19.47 5.34
CA MET A 338 -17.58 18.16 5.92
C MET A 338 -18.26 18.23 7.29
N MET A 339 -18.12 19.35 8.01
CA MET A 339 -18.70 19.52 9.36
C MET A 339 -19.99 20.33 9.39
N ASN A 340 -20.29 21.12 8.34
CA ASN A 340 -21.57 21.83 8.18
C ASN A 340 -22.56 21.01 7.32
#